data_37b0d9e1d887c9fad7c0c8ad1d8198a6
#
_entry.id   37b0d9e1d887c9fad7c0c8ad1d8198a6
#
_cell.length_a   1.000
_cell.length_b   1.000
_cell.length_c   1.000
_cell.angle_alpha   90.00
_cell.angle_beta   90.00
_cell.angle_gamma   90.00
#
_symmetry.space_group_name_H-M   'P 1'
#
loop_
_entity.id
_entity.type
_entity.pdbx_description
1 polymer ?
#
loop_
_entity_poly.entity_id
_entity_poly.type
_entity_poly.pdbx_seq_one_letter_code
_entity_poly.pdbx_strand_id
1 'polypeptide(L)'
;MNKGNGKFNFWQKWLTYANLMTIAVGLLVAFAGNSFFFEIHNNYTKDVFLNGNEFDQNILELKNWLFGIIGGTIVGFHILMVMISENSFKKKEKWAYKTMWYGLLTWFIIDSGISIYYGAIHNVIIINLVALVLIGIPLIMTKNEFKN
;
A
#
# COMPACT_ATOMS: atom_id res chain seq x y z
N MET A 1 0.21 -25.34 -24.27
CA MET A 1 -0.03 -24.30 -23.23
C MET A 1 -0.02 -22.93 -23.90
N ASN A 2 -1.14 -22.19 -23.85
CA ASN A 2 -1.30 -20.93 -24.56
C ASN A 2 -0.41 -19.86 -23.86
N LYS A 3 0.58 -19.27 -24.57
CA LYS A 3 1.55 -18.30 -24.05
C LYS A 3 0.89 -17.09 -23.34
N GLY A 4 -0.33 -16.73 -23.73
CA GLY A 4 -1.09 -15.63 -23.10
C GLY A 4 -1.52 -15.93 -21.65
N ASN A 5 -1.95 -17.14 -21.36
CA ASN A 5 -2.39 -17.53 -20.02
C ASN A 5 -1.21 -17.57 -19.01
N GLY A 6 0.00 -17.90 -19.46
CA GLY A 6 1.19 -17.92 -18.59
C GLY A 6 1.57 -16.50 -18.09
N LYS A 7 1.51 -15.51 -18.99
CA LYS A 7 1.84 -14.11 -18.66
C LYS A 7 0.80 -13.51 -17.70
N PHE A 8 -0.48 -13.75 -17.95
CA PHE A 8 -1.56 -13.31 -17.05
C PHE A 8 -1.41 -13.92 -15.65
N ASN A 9 -1.19 -15.23 -15.56
CA ASN A 9 -1.02 -15.93 -14.29
C ASN A 9 0.19 -15.41 -13.50
N PHE A 10 1.28 -15.05 -14.17
CA PHE A 10 2.44 -14.44 -13.52
C PHE A 10 2.07 -13.10 -12.86
N TRP A 11 1.43 -12.19 -13.60
CA TRP A 11 1.07 -10.87 -13.08
C TRP A 11 -0.06 -10.92 -12.03
N GLN A 12 -0.99 -11.87 -12.16
CA GLN A 12 -2.01 -12.10 -11.15
C GLN A 12 -1.36 -12.58 -9.83
N LYS A 13 -0.42 -13.52 -9.90
CA LYS A 13 0.33 -13.97 -8.71
C LYS A 13 1.17 -12.86 -8.11
N TRP A 14 1.85 -12.06 -8.94
CA TRP A 14 2.57 -10.88 -8.48
C TRP A 14 1.65 -9.94 -7.69
N LEU A 15 0.48 -9.65 -8.23
CA LEU A 15 -0.52 -8.80 -7.57
C LEU A 15 -0.93 -9.36 -6.20
N THR A 16 -1.18 -10.67 -6.12
CA THR A 16 -1.49 -11.34 -4.86
C THR A 16 -0.32 -11.22 -3.85
N TYR A 17 0.91 -11.54 -4.29
CA TYR A 17 2.07 -11.47 -3.39
C TYR A 17 2.41 -10.04 -2.97
N ALA A 18 2.27 -9.05 -3.83
CA ALA A 18 2.44 -7.64 -3.48
C ALA A 18 1.46 -7.24 -2.36
N ASN A 19 0.19 -7.63 -2.47
CA ASN A 19 -0.80 -7.37 -1.43
C ASN A 19 -0.51 -8.14 -0.13
N LEU A 20 -0.04 -9.39 -0.19
CA LEU A 20 0.38 -10.15 0.99
C LEU A 20 1.58 -9.49 1.69
N MET A 21 2.57 -9.00 0.93
CA MET A 21 3.68 -8.22 1.49
C MET A 21 3.17 -6.94 2.18
N THR A 22 2.21 -6.24 1.58
CA THR A 22 1.65 -5.03 2.18
C THR A 22 0.88 -5.34 3.47
N ILE A 23 0.21 -6.51 3.57
CA ILE A 23 -0.36 -6.98 4.84
C ILE A 23 0.72 -7.12 5.91
N ALA A 24 1.86 -7.74 5.58
CA ALA A 24 2.97 -7.88 6.52
C ALA A 24 3.51 -6.50 6.96
N VAL A 25 3.66 -5.56 6.02
CA VAL A 25 4.04 -4.17 6.34
C VAL A 25 3.00 -3.51 7.23
N GLY A 26 1.71 -3.67 6.97
CA GLY A 26 0.63 -3.14 7.81
C GLY A 26 0.69 -3.66 9.25
N LEU A 27 1.00 -4.95 9.44
CA LEU A 27 1.23 -5.52 10.77
C LEU A 27 2.46 -4.91 11.45
N LEU A 28 3.55 -4.70 10.71
CA LEU A 28 4.74 -4.01 11.24
C LEU A 28 4.42 -2.57 11.63
N VAL A 29 3.66 -1.83 10.83
CA VAL A 29 3.19 -0.47 11.17
C VAL A 29 2.38 -0.52 12.46
N ALA A 30 1.42 -1.45 12.58
CA ALA A 30 0.53 -1.53 13.73
C ALA A 30 1.27 -1.85 15.05
N PHE A 31 2.25 -2.75 15.01
CA PHE A 31 2.86 -3.30 16.23
C PHE A 31 4.34 -2.96 16.43
N ALA A 32 5.02 -2.51 15.40
CA ALA A 32 6.46 -2.27 15.41
C ALA A 32 6.87 -0.92 14.77
N GLY A 33 5.98 0.08 14.77
CA GLY A 33 6.19 1.39 14.13
C GLY A 33 7.36 2.22 14.70
N ASN A 34 7.91 1.83 15.85
CA ASN A 34 9.10 2.43 16.45
C ASN A 34 10.37 1.60 16.26
N SER A 35 10.28 0.46 15.55
CA SER A 35 11.44 -0.38 15.27
C SER A 35 12.37 0.25 14.22
N PHE A 36 13.58 -0.31 14.10
CA PHE A 36 14.58 0.14 13.13
C PHE A 36 14.07 0.13 11.66
N PHE A 37 13.07 -0.69 11.34
CA PHE A 37 12.47 -0.71 10.00
C PHE A 37 11.84 0.64 9.60
N PHE A 38 11.38 1.41 10.59
CA PHE A 38 10.76 2.72 10.37
C PHE A 38 11.65 3.89 10.77
N GLU A 39 12.92 3.65 11.11
CA GLU A 39 13.84 4.69 11.58
C GLU A 39 13.95 5.85 10.57
N ILE A 40 14.15 5.55 9.30
CA ILE A 40 14.23 6.57 8.24
C ILE A 40 12.94 7.39 8.19
N HIS A 41 11.79 6.72 8.16
CA HIS A 41 10.49 7.39 8.14
C HIS A 41 10.26 8.24 9.40
N ASN A 42 10.59 7.72 10.57
CA ASN A 42 10.44 8.41 11.84
C ASN A 42 11.34 9.65 11.92
N ASN A 43 12.58 9.60 11.43
CA ASN A 43 13.49 10.72 11.39
C ASN A 43 12.96 11.84 10.49
N TYR A 44 12.54 11.53 9.27
CA TYR A 44 11.88 12.53 8.42
C TYR A 44 10.59 13.09 9.03
N THR A 45 9.83 12.28 9.76
CA THR A 45 8.62 12.75 10.47
C THR A 45 8.99 13.74 11.57
N LYS A 46 10.06 13.46 12.35
CA LYS A 46 10.58 14.41 13.35
C LYS A 46 11.04 15.73 12.71
N ASP A 47 11.77 15.65 11.59
CA ASP A 47 12.23 16.84 10.88
C ASP A 47 11.05 17.71 10.42
N VAL A 48 10.02 17.12 9.84
CA VAL A 48 8.87 17.85 9.29
C VAL A 48 7.96 18.44 10.37
N PHE A 49 7.66 17.67 11.43
CA PHE A 49 6.63 18.04 12.40
C PHE A 49 7.17 18.54 13.74
N LEU A 50 8.42 18.23 14.08
CA LEU A 50 9.02 18.54 15.38
C LEU A 50 10.31 19.36 15.27
N ASN A 51 10.65 19.88 14.09
CA ASN A 51 11.91 20.60 13.83
C ASN A 51 13.15 19.80 14.26
N GLY A 52 13.13 18.47 14.05
CA GLY A 52 14.22 17.57 14.41
C GLY A 52 14.26 17.12 15.87
N ASN A 53 13.32 17.58 16.71
CA ASN A 53 13.26 17.16 18.11
C ASN A 53 12.72 15.71 18.23
N GLU A 54 13.10 15.04 19.33
CA GLU A 54 12.57 13.71 19.65
C GLU A 54 11.08 13.76 20.00
N PHE A 55 10.40 12.63 19.81
CA PHE A 55 9.02 12.46 20.26
C PHE A 55 8.98 12.50 21.79
N ASP A 56 8.25 13.43 22.39
CA ASP A 56 7.90 13.33 23.80
C ASP A 56 6.95 12.15 24.05
N GLN A 57 6.73 11.80 25.32
CA GLN A 57 5.95 10.63 25.69
C GLN A 57 4.51 10.69 25.14
N ASN A 58 3.86 11.85 25.17
CA ASN A 58 2.48 12.00 24.72
C ASN A 58 2.37 11.88 23.19
N ILE A 59 3.32 12.49 22.47
CA ILE A 59 3.39 12.37 21.01
C ILE A 59 3.70 10.94 20.60
N LEU A 60 4.57 10.24 21.32
CA LEU A 60 4.89 8.85 21.06
C LEU A 60 3.67 7.93 21.25
N GLU A 61 2.90 8.14 22.32
CA GLU A 61 1.67 7.38 22.58
C GLU A 61 0.60 7.64 21.51
N LEU A 62 0.40 8.91 21.13
CA LEU A 62 -0.50 9.28 20.04
C LEU A 62 -0.08 8.65 18.71
N LYS A 63 1.22 8.71 18.39
CA LYS A 63 1.77 8.07 17.18
C LYS A 63 1.53 6.57 17.20
N ASN A 64 1.78 5.89 18.31
CA ASN A 64 1.59 4.44 18.43
C ASN A 64 0.12 4.06 18.23
N TRP A 65 -0.80 4.81 18.81
CA TRP A 65 -2.22 4.62 18.61
C TRP A 65 -2.64 4.83 17.15
N LEU A 66 -2.20 5.91 16.51
CA LEU A 66 -2.49 6.19 15.10
C LEU A 66 -1.89 5.13 14.18
N PHE A 67 -0.66 4.70 14.42
CA PHE A 67 0.00 3.64 13.66
C PHE A 67 -0.74 2.30 13.82
N GLY A 68 -1.28 2.01 14.99
CA GLY A 68 -2.12 0.85 15.23
C GLY A 68 -3.37 0.86 14.33
N ILE A 69 -4.08 1.99 14.28
CA ILE A 69 -5.29 2.17 13.44
C ILE A 69 -4.93 2.10 11.95
N ILE A 70 -3.90 2.84 11.54
CA ILE A 70 -3.44 2.86 10.14
C ILE A 70 -3.01 1.46 9.69
N GLY A 71 -2.18 0.79 10.49
CA GLY A 71 -1.73 -0.57 10.18
C GLY A 71 -2.87 -1.57 10.08
N GLY A 72 -3.84 -1.50 11.01
CA GLY A 72 -5.06 -2.33 10.94
C GLY A 72 -5.89 -2.05 9.68
N THR A 73 -6.01 -0.79 9.27
CA THR A 73 -6.70 -0.41 8.02
C THR A 73 -5.98 -0.95 6.79
N ILE A 74 -4.64 -0.84 6.74
CA ILE A 74 -3.81 -1.41 5.66
C ILE A 74 -4.05 -2.92 5.57
N VAL A 75 -3.98 -3.64 6.69
CA VAL A 75 -4.19 -5.09 6.74
C VAL A 75 -5.58 -5.46 6.19
N GLY A 76 -6.64 -4.83 6.70
CA GLY A 76 -8.01 -5.09 6.26
C GLY A 76 -8.22 -4.83 4.76
N PHE A 77 -7.73 -3.69 4.27
CA PHE A 77 -7.83 -3.34 2.85
C PHE A 77 -7.11 -4.35 1.95
N HIS A 78 -5.87 -4.73 2.31
CA HIS A 78 -5.09 -5.64 1.48
C HIS A 78 -5.55 -7.10 1.56
N ILE A 79 -6.18 -7.53 2.66
CA ILE A 79 -6.90 -8.82 2.70
C ILE A 79 -8.00 -8.85 1.63
N LEU A 80 -8.82 -7.79 1.53
CA LEU A 80 -9.84 -7.69 0.48
C LEU A 80 -9.22 -7.71 -0.92
N MET A 81 -8.11 -7.02 -1.14
CA MET A 81 -7.39 -7.01 -2.42
C MET A 81 -6.86 -8.41 -2.79
N VAL A 82 -6.33 -9.17 -1.82
CA VAL A 82 -5.92 -10.57 -2.02
C VAL A 82 -7.12 -11.44 -2.41
N MET A 83 -8.23 -11.31 -1.69
CA MET A 83 -9.45 -12.07 -2.00
C MET A 83 -9.99 -11.77 -3.41
N ILE A 84 -10.00 -10.50 -3.81
CA ILE A 84 -10.40 -10.09 -5.16
C ILE A 84 -9.42 -10.67 -6.19
N SER A 85 -8.09 -10.61 -5.92
CA SER A 85 -7.06 -11.12 -6.83
C SER A 85 -7.19 -12.62 -7.08
N GLU A 86 -7.39 -13.41 -6.03
CA GLU A 86 -7.43 -14.87 -6.12
C GLU A 86 -8.77 -15.41 -6.63
N ASN A 87 -9.86 -14.65 -6.54
CA ASN A 87 -11.17 -15.08 -6.97
C ASN A 87 -11.58 -14.44 -8.31
N SER A 88 -12.04 -13.20 -8.27
CA SER A 88 -12.68 -12.53 -9.40
C SER A 88 -11.69 -12.00 -10.45
N PHE A 89 -10.55 -11.46 -10.02
CA PHE A 89 -9.50 -10.99 -10.94
C PHE A 89 -8.90 -12.17 -11.73
N LYS A 90 -8.63 -13.29 -11.06
CA LYS A 90 -8.15 -14.54 -11.68
C LYS A 90 -9.13 -15.08 -12.73
N LYS A 91 -10.42 -14.86 -12.54
CA LYS A 91 -11.48 -15.19 -13.51
C LYS A 91 -11.64 -14.14 -14.60
N LYS A 92 -10.83 -13.07 -14.59
CA LYS A 92 -10.87 -11.96 -15.55
C LYS A 92 -12.18 -11.17 -15.50
N GLU A 93 -12.82 -11.08 -14.34
CA GLU A 93 -14.03 -10.28 -14.15
C GLU A 93 -13.70 -8.78 -14.19
N LYS A 94 -14.35 -8.03 -15.09
CA LYS A 94 -14.06 -6.58 -15.31
C LYS A 94 -14.24 -5.73 -14.07
N TRP A 95 -15.23 -6.05 -13.24
CA TRP A 95 -15.45 -5.28 -12.00
C TRP A 95 -14.24 -5.39 -11.04
N ALA A 96 -13.64 -6.58 -10.90
CA ALA A 96 -12.50 -6.79 -10.05
C ALA A 96 -11.30 -5.91 -10.47
N TYR A 97 -11.02 -5.88 -11.79
CA TYR A 97 -9.98 -5.00 -12.34
C TYR A 97 -10.24 -3.52 -12.05
N LYS A 98 -11.48 -3.05 -12.27
CA LYS A 98 -11.87 -1.66 -12.00
C LYS A 98 -11.77 -1.32 -10.51
N THR A 99 -12.28 -2.21 -9.64
CA THR A 99 -12.25 -2.01 -8.19
C THR A 99 -10.82 -1.89 -7.66
N MET A 100 -9.90 -2.73 -8.14
CA MET A 100 -8.49 -2.63 -7.76
C MET A 100 -7.87 -1.29 -8.17
N TRP A 101 -8.16 -0.81 -9.39
CA TRP A 101 -7.69 0.52 -9.81
C TRP A 101 -8.31 1.65 -8.99
N TYR A 102 -9.62 1.63 -8.76
CA TYR A 102 -10.28 2.66 -7.97
C TYR A 102 -9.74 2.70 -6.54
N GLY A 103 -9.59 1.54 -5.89
CA GLY A 103 -9.04 1.47 -4.54
C GLY A 103 -7.61 2.04 -4.48
N LEU A 104 -6.73 1.57 -5.38
CA LEU A 104 -5.34 2.01 -5.44
C LEU A 104 -5.21 3.51 -5.71
N LEU A 105 -5.91 4.04 -6.72
CA LEU A 105 -5.80 5.44 -7.11
C LEU A 105 -6.44 6.38 -6.10
N THR A 106 -7.59 6.02 -5.53
CA THR A 106 -8.24 6.83 -4.49
C THR A 106 -7.34 6.96 -3.27
N TRP A 107 -6.80 5.84 -2.78
CA TRP A 107 -5.84 5.88 -1.69
C TRP A 107 -4.61 6.73 -2.04
N PHE A 108 -3.98 6.48 -3.19
CA PHE A 108 -2.78 7.19 -3.61
C PHE A 108 -2.99 8.71 -3.70
N ILE A 109 -4.10 9.15 -4.28
CA ILE A 109 -4.40 10.59 -4.46
C ILE A 109 -4.64 11.25 -3.10
N ILE A 110 -5.44 10.64 -2.23
CA ILE A 110 -5.79 11.22 -0.93
C ILE A 110 -4.55 11.26 -0.02
N ASP A 111 -3.87 10.13 0.14
CA ASP A 111 -2.71 10.04 1.02
C ASP A 111 -1.55 10.93 0.54
N SER A 112 -1.23 10.88 -0.76
CA SER A 112 -0.19 11.75 -1.32
C SER A 112 -0.56 13.23 -1.23
N GLY A 113 -1.81 13.58 -1.48
CA GLY A 113 -2.29 14.96 -1.37
C GLY A 113 -2.14 15.51 0.06
N ILE A 114 -2.55 14.73 1.06
CA ILE A 114 -2.37 15.10 2.48
C ILE A 114 -0.89 15.18 2.83
N SER A 115 -0.09 14.22 2.41
CA SER A 115 1.35 14.19 2.68
C SER A 115 2.06 15.41 2.10
N ILE A 116 1.72 15.80 0.86
CA ILE A 116 2.27 17.00 0.22
C ILE A 116 1.83 18.27 0.96
N TYR A 117 0.56 18.37 1.34
CA TYR A 117 0.03 19.52 2.06
C TYR A 117 0.77 19.79 3.38
N TYR A 118 1.15 18.73 4.11
CA TYR A 118 1.90 18.83 5.36
C TYR A 118 3.43 18.80 5.17
N GLY A 119 3.95 18.81 3.94
CA GLY A 119 5.39 18.75 3.67
C GLY A 119 6.05 17.39 3.90
N ALA A 120 5.26 16.35 4.18
CA ALA A 120 5.75 14.98 4.41
C ALA A 120 6.05 14.24 3.09
N ILE A 121 6.89 14.84 2.24
CA ILE A 121 7.22 14.31 0.89
C ILE A 121 7.85 12.92 0.97
N HIS A 122 8.57 12.62 2.04
CA HIS A 122 9.16 11.30 2.28
C HIS A 122 8.10 10.18 2.26
N ASN A 123 6.89 10.41 2.79
CA ASN A 123 5.79 9.45 2.75
C ASN A 123 5.38 9.13 1.30
N VAL A 124 5.28 10.15 0.46
CA VAL A 124 4.95 9.98 -0.97
C VAL A 124 6.00 9.14 -1.68
N ILE A 125 7.29 9.42 -1.45
CA ILE A 125 8.39 8.78 -2.17
C ILE A 125 8.62 7.35 -1.65
N ILE A 126 8.73 7.18 -0.33
CA ILE A 126 9.15 5.91 0.28
C ILE A 126 7.99 4.90 0.34
N ILE A 127 6.76 5.37 0.54
CA ILE A 127 5.60 4.50 0.76
C ILE A 127 4.67 4.50 -0.46
N ASN A 128 4.14 5.67 -0.82
CA ASN A 128 3.05 5.72 -1.80
C ASN A 128 3.47 5.35 -3.21
N LEU A 129 4.62 5.85 -3.69
CA LEU A 129 5.14 5.49 -5.01
C LEU A 129 5.54 4.02 -5.08
N VAL A 130 6.15 3.49 -4.03
CA VAL A 130 6.52 2.07 -3.99
C VAL A 130 5.28 1.17 -4.08
N ALA A 131 4.24 1.46 -3.29
CA ALA A 131 3.00 0.70 -3.33
C ALA A 131 2.28 0.85 -4.69
N LEU A 132 2.23 2.07 -5.25
CA LEU A 132 1.66 2.32 -6.58
C LEU A 132 2.37 1.50 -7.66
N VAL A 133 3.69 1.42 -7.64
CA VAL A 133 4.49 0.63 -8.60
C VAL A 133 4.23 -0.86 -8.41
N LEU A 134 4.32 -1.37 -7.17
CA LEU A 134 4.16 -2.79 -6.88
C LEU A 134 2.78 -3.35 -7.28
N ILE A 135 1.72 -2.57 -7.08
CA ILE A 135 0.34 -2.98 -7.37
C ILE A 135 -0.09 -2.51 -8.77
N GLY A 136 0.34 -1.34 -9.20
CA GLY A 136 -0.06 -0.75 -10.47
C GLY A 136 0.55 -1.46 -11.69
N ILE A 137 1.81 -1.90 -11.62
CA ILE A 137 2.45 -2.61 -12.74
C ILE A 137 1.65 -3.85 -13.15
N PRO A 138 1.32 -4.82 -12.27
CA PRO A 138 0.52 -5.97 -12.66
C PRO A 138 -0.86 -5.60 -13.22
N LEU A 139 -1.50 -4.56 -12.72
CA LEU A 139 -2.75 -4.06 -13.27
C LEU A 139 -2.59 -3.54 -14.69
N ILE A 140 -1.53 -2.77 -14.97
CA ILE A 140 -1.22 -2.29 -16.32
C ILE A 140 -0.94 -3.47 -17.27
N MET A 141 -0.14 -4.43 -16.83
CA MET A 141 0.30 -5.56 -17.64
C MET A 141 -0.82 -6.55 -17.97
N THR A 142 -1.91 -6.56 -17.18
CA THR A 142 -3.08 -7.42 -17.40
C THR A 142 -4.25 -6.71 -18.07
N LYS A 143 -4.17 -5.41 -18.35
CA LYS A 143 -5.26 -4.59 -18.92
C LYS A 143 -6.00 -5.23 -20.10
N ASN A 144 -5.26 -5.89 -21.00
CA ASN A 144 -5.83 -6.44 -22.22
C ASN A 144 -6.71 -7.69 -21.97
N GLU A 145 -6.55 -8.34 -20.83
CA GLU A 145 -7.31 -9.52 -20.44
C GLU A 145 -8.74 -9.20 -19.97
N PHE A 146 -9.04 -7.91 -19.74
CA PHE A 146 -10.31 -7.39 -19.22
C PHE A 146 -11.10 -6.56 -20.24
N LYS A 147 -10.71 -6.58 -21.54
CA LYS A 147 -11.35 -5.74 -22.57
C LYS A 147 -12.64 -6.31 -23.14
N ASN A 148 -12.88 -7.62 -23.01
CA ASN A 148 -14.06 -8.29 -23.60
C ASN A 148 -15.23 -8.38 -22.63
#